data_8453559716d9b6651cd6884be1e757bc
#
_entry.id   8453559716d9b6651cd6884be1e757bc
#
_cell.length_a   1.000
_cell.length_b   1.000
_cell.length_c   1.000
_cell.angle_alpha   90.00
_cell.angle_beta   90.00
_cell.angle_gamma   90.00
#
_symmetry.space_group_name_H-M   'P 1'
#
loop_
_entity.id
_entity.type
_entity.pdbx_description
1 polymer ?
#
loop_
_entity_poly.entity_id
_entity_poly.type
_entity_poly.pdbx_seq_one_letter_code
_entity_poly.pdbx_strand_id
1 'polypeptide(L)'
;MASFWGSISAIAARIRSGIGRLRSHAAFWWKAFQQPTIDLSLRTHAGLTTRIVESPGLSLAQADLDELVSQLRTVAGKTLPAGSLTYGIFSGDREKLSRAIVTLISDEATGHPIAFNALSAMDVELDGEREQVTHLGLVMVDPEVQGQGLSWVLYGLTTLVLFARDGLRPKWISNVTQVPAVFGMVCETFSDVFPSPRADARQSFAHLQLARGIMRLHRAVFGVGDEAGFDEKRFVITDAYTGGSDALKKSYDVAPKHRDEQYNDFCARELNYVRGDDVLQLGRIDLAGARRYLQREVPTGSLPALFAASAVLALQRLILPVMHWMDDTRTFGTLRPRRGSGR
;
A
#
# COMPACT_ATOMS: atom_id res chain seq x y z
N MET A 1 -24.13 -46.65 1.66
CA MET A 1 -24.66 -45.60 0.76
C MET A 1 -24.61 -44.20 1.37
N ALA A 2 -24.81 -44.00 2.66
CA ALA A 2 -24.80 -42.65 3.29
C ALA A 2 -23.45 -41.91 3.22
N SER A 3 -22.31 -42.62 3.26
CA SER A 3 -20.98 -42.00 3.25
C SER A 3 -20.58 -41.43 1.88
N PHE A 4 -21.08 -42.02 0.80
CA PHE A 4 -20.77 -41.57 -0.58
C PHE A 4 -21.48 -40.26 -0.92
N TRP A 5 -22.72 -40.07 -0.50
CA TRP A 5 -23.45 -38.81 -0.69
C TRP A 5 -22.91 -37.66 0.17
N GLY A 6 -22.39 -37.96 1.36
CA GLY A 6 -21.70 -36.98 2.22
C GLY A 6 -20.43 -36.41 1.58
N SER A 7 -19.64 -37.28 0.92
CA SER A 7 -18.41 -36.87 0.22
C SER A 7 -18.72 -36.01 -1.01
N ILE A 8 -19.75 -36.33 -1.79
CA ILE A 8 -20.13 -35.52 -2.97
C ILE A 8 -20.65 -34.15 -2.56
N SER A 9 -21.45 -34.08 -1.47
CA SER A 9 -21.93 -32.77 -0.97
C SER A 9 -20.81 -31.89 -0.43
N ALA A 10 -19.78 -32.46 0.23
CA ALA A 10 -18.61 -31.75 0.71
C ALA A 10 -17.73 -31.25 -0.44
N ILE A 11 -17.57 -32.05 -1.50
CA ILE A 11 -16.85 -31.65 -2.71
C ILE A 11 -17.62 -30.54 -3.45
N ALA A 12 -18.93 -30.67 -3.59
CA ALA A 12 -19.77 -29.65 -4.22
C ALA A 12 -19.81 -28.33 -3.42
N ALA A 13 -19.75 -28.38 -2.08
CA ALA A 13 -19.64 -27.21 -1.22
C ALA A 13 -18.28 -26.53 -1.36
N ARG A 14 -17.17 -27.30 -1.41
CA ARG A 14 -15.81 -26.77 -1.67
C ARG A 14 -15.69 -26.13 -3.05
N ILE A 15 -16.25 -26.75 -4.09
CA ILE A 15 -16.27 -26.19 -5.44
C ILE A 15 -17.09 -24.90 -5.48
N ARG A 16 -18.27 -24.86 -4.86
CA ARG A 16 -19.10 -23.64 -4.78
C ARG A 16 -18.42 -22.52 -4.01
N SER A 17 -17.77 -22.81 -2.89
CA SER A 17 -17.00 -21.81 -2.13
C SER A 17 -15.77 -21.31 -2.90
N GLY A 18 -15.13 -22.18 -3.69
CA GLY A 18 -14.03 -21.80 -4.59
C GLY A 18 -14.48 -20.87 -5.72
N ILE A 19 -15.60 -21.21 -6.37
CA ILE A 19 -16.19 -20.39 -7.45
C ILE A 19 -16.71 -19.05 -6.90
N GLY A 20 -17.30 -19.03 -5.72
CA GLY A 20 -17.73 -17.79 -5.06
C GLY A 20 -16.56 -16.85 -4.78
N ARG A 21 -15.44 -17.37 -4.27
CA ARG A 21 -14.20 -16.60 -4.06
C ARG A 21 -13.61 -16.10 -5.39
N LEU A 22 -13.55 -16.92 -6.41
CA LEU A 22 -13.07 -16.53 -7.73
C LEU A 22 -13.92 -15.38 -8.33
N ARG A 23 -15.23 -15.46 -8.20
CA ARG A 23 -16.15 -14.40 -8.68
C ARG A 23 -15.99 -13.10 -7.91
N SER A 24 -15.82 -13.14 -6.59
CA SER A 24 -15.60 -11.94 -5.78
C SER A 24 -14.26 -11.27 -6.12
N HIS A 25 -13.19 -12.04 -6.34
CA HIS A 25 -11.90 -11.52 -6.77
C HIS A 25 -11.96 -10.92 -8.19
N ALA A 26 -12.62 -11.60 -9.13
CA ALA A 26 -12.78 -11.07 -10.48
C ALA A 26 -13.59 -9.76 -10.49
N ALA A 27 -14.68 -9.68 -9.72
CA ALA A 27 -15.49 -8.48 -9.57
C ALA A 27 -14.72 -7.34 -8.91
N PHE A 28 -13.86 -7.63 -7.92
CA PHE A 28 -12.98 -6.67 -7.31
C PHE A 28 -12.04 -6.03 -8.33
N TRP A 29 -11.31 -6.84 -9.06
CA TRP A 29 -10.38 -6.34 -10.08
C TRP A 29 -11.11 -5.58 -11.19
N TRP A 30 -12.27 -6.07 -11.61
CA TRP A 30 -13.11 -5.37 -12.60
C TRP A 30 -13.49 -3.96 -12.14
N LYS A 31 -13.96 -3.82 -10.90
CA LYS A 31 -14.30 -2.51 -10.32
C LYS A 31 -13.07 -1.61 -10.18
N ALA A 32 -11.93 -2.15 -9.68
CA ALA A 32 -10.70 -1.39 -9.52
C ALA A 32 -10.22 -0.74 -10.83
N PHE A 33 -10.52 -1.34 -11.98
CA PHE A 33 -10.16 -0.82 -13.30
C PHE A 33 -11.15 0.15 -13.91
N GLN A 34 -12.40 0.06 -13.54
CA GLN A 34 -13.44 0.91 -14.12
C GLN A 34 -13.68 2.21 -13.35
N GLN A 35 -13.29 2.26 -12.10
CA GLN A 35 -13.52 3.43 -11.26
C GLN A 35 -12.34 4.41 -11.37
N PRO A 36 -12.59 5.73 -11.45
CA PRO A 36 -11.54 6.75 -11.42
C PRO A 36 -10.78 6.75 -10.08
N THR A 37 -11.48 6.43 -8.98
CA THR A 37 -10.94 6.24 -7.64
C THR A 37 -11.38 4.89 -7.08
N ILE A 38 -10.51 4.24 -6.32
CA ILE A 38 -10.81 2.93 -5.74
C ILE A 38 -11.61 3.13 -4.45
N ASP A 39 -12.78 2.52 -4.34
CA ASP A 39 -13.47 2.21 -3.08
C ASP A 39 -14.05 0.79 -3.20
N LEU A 40 -13.33 -0.17 -2.66
CA LEU A 40 -13.59 -1.58 -2.89
C LEU A 40 -13.47 -2.38 -1.60
N SER A 41 -14.48 -3.23 -1.36
CA SER A 41 -14.46 -4.18 -0.25
C SER A 41 -14.42 -5.60 -0.79
N LEU A 42 -13.57 -6.43 -0.21
CA LEU A 42 -13.46 -7.84 -0.55
C LEU A 42 -13.14 -8.69 0.68
N ARG A 43 -13.50 -9.97 0.61
CA ARG A 43 -13.11 -10.97 1.61
C ARG A 43 -11.72 -11.50 1.28
N THR A 44 -10.72 -11.21 2.12
CA THR A 44 -9.34 -11.66 1.93
C THR A 44 -9.04 -12.96 2.65
N HIS A 45 -9.61 -13.15 3.83
CA HIS A 45 -9.51 -14.35 4.66
C HIS A 45 -10.89 -14.77 5.15
N ALA A 46 -11.01 -15.98 5.69
CA ALA A 46 -12.24 -16.42 6.33
C ALA A 46 -12.57 -15.48 7.50
N GLY A 47 -13.73 -14.86 7.46
CA GLY A 47 -14.20 -13.94 8.50
C GLY A 47 -13.60 -12.52 8.47
N LEU A 48 -12.76 -12.17 7.46
CA LEU A 48 -12.18 -10.84 7.35
C LEU A 48 -12.58 -10.14 6.06
N THR A 49 -12.95 -8.88 6.18
CA THR A 49 -13.21 -7.96 5.07
C THR A 49 -12.08 -6.95 4.93
N THR A 50 -11.59 -6.77 3.71
CA THR A 50 -10.60 -5.74 3.38
C THR A 50 -11.27 -4.69 2.51
N ARG A 51 -11.21 -3.42 2.94
CA ARG A 51 -11.64 -2.26 2.16
C ARG A 51 -10.42 -1.47 1.72
N ILE A 52 -10.34 -1.12 0.44
CA ILE A 52 -9.33 -0.22 -0.12
C ILE A 52 -10.03 1.04 -0.60
N VAL A 53 -9.64 2.19 -0.06
CA VAL A 53 -10.19 3.51 -0.41
C VAL A 53 -9.07 4.41 -0.89
N GLU A 54 -9.17 4.85 -2.13
CA GLU A 54 -8.26 5.82 -2.73
C GLU A 54 -8.83 7.23 -2.61
N SER A 55 -7.96 8.15 -2.21
CA SER A 55 -8.30 9.57 -2.07
C SER A 55 -9.59 9.80 -1.25
N PRO A 56 -9.70 9.22 -0.02
CA PRO A 56 -10.94 9.30 0.76
C PRO A 56 -11.40 10.74 0.98
N GLY A 57 -10.48 11.71 1.07
CA GLY A 57 -10.82 13.12 1.17
C GLY A 57 -11.55 13.70 -0.04
N LEU A 58 -11.43 13.08 -1.23
CA LEU A 58 -12.14 13.48 -2.46
C LEU A 58 -13.34 12.57 -2.73
N SER A 59 -13.23 11.28 -2.44
CA SER A 59 -14.19 10.26 -2.87
C SER A 59 -15.33 10.03 -1.88
N LEU A 60 -15.12 10.30 -0.57
CA LEU A 60 -16.11 10.00 0.46
C LEU A 60 -16.94 11.22 0.87
N ALA A 61 -18.21 10.99 1.24
CA ALA A 61 -19.02 11.95 1.98
C ALA A 61 -18.40 12.21 3.37
N GLN A 62 -18.76 13.32 4.03
CA GLN A 62 -18.12 13.70 5.30
C GLN A 62 -18.32 12.63 6.38
N ALA A 63 -19.52 12.09 6.51
CA ALA A 63 -19.84 11.07 7.49
C ALA A 63 -19.01 9.79 7.30
N ASP A 64 -18.83 9.33 6.04
CA ASP A 64 -18.04 8.15 5.72
C ASP A 64 -16.54 8.39 5.94
N LEU A 65 -16.07 9.63 5.74
CA LEU A 65 -14.71 10.04 6.00
C LEU A 65 -14.41 10.04 7.51
N ASP A 66 -15.33 10.61 8.30
CA ASP A 66 -15.21 10.67 9.75
C ASP A 66 -15.24 9.25 10.35
N GLU A 67 -16.09 8.38 9.83
CA GLU A 67 -16.13 6.96 10.22
C GLU A 67 -14.81 6.26 9.87
N LEU A 68 -14.28 6.44 8.67
CA LEU A 68 -12.97 5.86 8.29
C LEU A 68 -11.87 6.32 9.25
N VAL A 69 -11.78 7.62 9.53
CA VAL A 69 -10.78 8.17 10.47
C VAL A 69 -10.97 7.61 11.88
N SER A 70 -12.20 7.45 12.34
CA SER A 70 -12.54 6.82 13.63
C SER A 70 -12.04 5.39 13.68
N GLN A 71 -12.24 4.61 12.63
CA GLN A 71 -11.78 3.23 12.52
C GLN A 71 -10.24 3.13 12.56
N LEU A 72 -9.53 4.02 11.86
CA LEU A 72 -8.07 4.08 11.90
C LEU A 72 -7.56 4.42 13.33
N ARG A 73 -8.21 5.38 14.00
CA ARG A 73 -7.89 5.74 15.40
C ARG A 73 -8.18 4.59 16.37
N THR A 74 -9.23 3.80 16.11
CA THR A 74 -9.56 2.62 16.92
C THR A 74 -8.43 1.58 16.86
N VAL A 75 -7.93 1.26 15.67
CA VAL A 75 -6.79 0.34 15.54
C VAL A 75 -5.52 0.93 16.18
N ALA A 76 -5.25 2.21 15.96
CA ALA A 76 -4.08 2.88 16.55
C ALA A 76 -4.13 2.89 18.07
N GLY A 77 -5.31 3.10 18.66
CA GLY A 77 -5.52 3.12 20.10
C GLY A 77 -5.27 1.79 20.83
N LYS A 78 -5.14 0.67 20.10
CA LYS A 78 -4.74 -0.62 20.66
C LYS A 78 -3.26 -0.69 21.06
N THR A 79 -2.42 0.14 20.43
CA THR A 79 -0.97 0.15 20.67
C THR A 79 -0.44 1.49 21.17
N LEU A 80 -1.18 2.56 20.96
CA LEU A 80 -0.78 3.92 21.27
C LEU A 80 -1.81 4.61 22.17
N PRO A 81 -1.40 5.54 23.03
CA PRO A 81 -2.34 6.35 23.82
C PRO A 81 -3.32 7.11 22.92
N ALA A 82 -4.56 7.24 23.37
CA ALA A 82 -5.58 7.98 22.64
C ALA A 82 -5.13 9.42 22.34
N GLY A 83 -5.31 9.86 21.09
CA GLY A 83 -4.93 11.20 20.67
C GLY A 83 -3.43 11.43 20.45
N SER A 84 -2.60 10.38 20.57
CA SER A 84 -1.14 10.49 20.40
C SER A 84 -0.70 10.74 18.95
N LEU A 85 -1.57 10.48 17.97
CA LEU A 85 -1.30 10.74 16.56
C LEU A 85 -2.28 11.80 16.02
N THR A 86 -1.75 12.93 15.61
CA THR A 86 -2.53 14.07 15.11
C THR A 86 -2.20 14.47 13.70
N TYR A 87 -1.20 13.83 13.07
CA TYR A 87 -0.73 14.13 11.72
C TYR A 87 -1.39 13.25 10.63
N GLY A 88 -1.19 13.63 9.37
CA GLY A 88 -1.54 12.83 8.20
C GLY A 88 -3.00 12.36 8.24
N ILE A 89 -3.19 11.05 8.12
CA ILE A 89 -4.51 10.39 8.05
C ILE A 89 -5.33 10.50 9.34
N PHE A 90 -4.70 10.76 10.49
CA PHE A 90 -5.41 10.88 11.77
C PHE A 90 -5.96 12.29 12.02
N SER A 91 -5.55 13.27 11.23
CA SER A 91 -6.04 14.66 11.38
C SER A 91 -7.51 14.83 11.06
N GLY A 92 -8.06 13.97 10.19
CA GLY A 92 -9.41 14.15 9.61
C GLY A 92 -9.47 15.25 8.54
N ASP A 93 -8.34 15.85 8.20
CA ASP A 93 -8.23 16.90 7.19
C ASP A 93 -8.45 16.31 5.78
N ARG A 94 -9.45 16.82 5.09
CA ARG A 94 -9.81 16.39 3.73
C ARG A 94 -8.66 16.55 2.74
N GLU A 95 -7.92 17.63 2.81
CA GLU A 95 -6.82 17.88 1.89
C GLU A 95 -5.72 16.83 2.05
N LYS A 96 -5.32 16.53 3.30
CA LYS A 96 -4.35 15.46 3.59
C LYS A 96 -4.86 14.09 3.15
N LEU A 97 -6.13 13.80 3.40
CA LEU A 97 -6.77 12.54 3.01
C LEU A 97 -7.07 12.44 1.50
N SER A 98 -7.02 13.56 0.77
CA SER A 98 -7.18 13.54 -0.70
C SER A 98 -6.05 12.81 -1.44
N ARG A 99 -4.90 12.66 -0.79
CA ARG A 99 -3.71 11.97 -1.33
C ARG A 99 -3.43 10.63 -0.68
N ALA A 100 -4.27 10.23 0.28
CA ALA A 100 -4.13 8.96 0.98
C ALA A 100 -4.75 7.81 0.18
N ILE A 101 -4.21 6.60 0.39
CA ILE A 101 -4.79 5.34 -0.08
C ILE A 101 -4.82 4.42 1.14
N VAL A 102 -6.02 4.16 1.64
CA VAL A 102 -6.22 3.42 2.88
C VAL A 102 -6.67 2.01 2.58
N THR A 103 -5.97 1.03 3.16
CA THR A 103 -6.40 -0.36 3.22
C THR A 103 -6.79 -0.68 4.65
N LEU A 104 -8.06 -0.96 4.88
CA LEU A 104 -8.60 -1.29 6.19
C LEU A 104 -9.07 -2.74 6.21
N ILE A 105 -8.64 -3.50 7.22
CA ILE A 105 -9.11 -4.87 7.47
C ILE A 105 -9.99 -4.85 8.70
N SER A 106 -11.18 -5.44 8.59
CA SER A 106 -12.15 -5.55 9.67
C SER A 106 -12.63 -6.99 9.81
N ASP A 107 -13.04 -7.35 11.00
CA ASP A 107 -13.79 -8.58 11.26
C ASP A 107 -15.15 -8.51 10.56
N GLU A 108 -15.51 -9.55 9.81
CA GLU A 108 -16.71 -9.54 8.97
C GLU A 108 -18.01 -9.60 9.79
N ALA A 109 -17.99 -10.28 10.95
CA ALA A 109 -19.17 -10.48 11.76
C ALA A 109 -19.54 -9.24 12.58
N THR A 110 -18.52 -8.52 13.07
CA THR A 110 -18.70 -7.36 13.97
C THR A 110 -18.47 -6.02 13.29
N GLY A 111 -17.80 -6.00 12.13
CA GLY A 111 -17.33 -4.77 11.48
C GLY A 111 -16.15 -4.10 12.21
N HIS A 112 -15.63 -4.71 13.30
CA HIS A 112 -14.57 -4.13 14.10
C HIS A 112 -13.25 -4.03 13.29
N PRO A 113 -12.61 -2.84 13.20
CA PRO A 113 -11.36 -2.67 12.49
C PRO A 113 -10.21 -3.30 13.29
N ILE A 114 -9.39 -4.12 12.62
CA ILE A 114 -8.29 -4.86 13.25
C ILE A 114 -6.91 -4.51 12.70
N ALA A 115 -6.83 -3.98 11.49
CA ALA A 115 -5.56 -3.58 10.90
C ALA A 115 -5.77 -2.57 9.77
N PHE A 116 -4.78 -1.74 9.51
CA PHE A 116 -4.78 -0.86 8.35
C PHE A 116 -3.38 -0.60 7.82
N ASN A 117 -3.33 -0.20 6.56
CA ASN A 117 -2.21 0.47 5.91
C ASN A 117 -2.71 1.78 5.29
N ALA A 118 -1.90 2.83 5.40
CA ALA A 118 -2.18 4.10 4.76
C ALA A 118 -0.99 4.54 3.91
N LEU A 119 -1.10 4.38 2.61
CA LEU A 119 -0.16 4.91 1.62
C LEU A 119 -0.49 6.39 1.34
N SER A 120 0.49 7.13 0.83
CA SER A 120 0.28 8.51 0.38
C SER A 120 0.92 8.74 -0.99
N ALA A 121 0.21 9.41 -1.89
CA ALA A 121 0.74 9.85 -3.17
C ALA A 121 1.41 11.22 -3.02
N MET A 122 2.69 11.31 -3.38
CA MET A 122 3.49 12.52 -3.33
C MET A 122 3.94 12.91 -4.74
N ASP A 123 3.68 14.14 -5.13
CA ASP A 123 4.14 14.67 -6.41
C ASP A 123 5.46 15.40 -6.20
N VAL A 124 6.49 14.96 -6.89
CA VAL A 124 7.82 15.55 -6.88
C VAL A 124 8.29 15.78 -8.31
N GLU A 125 9.31 16.60 -8.47
CA GLU A 125 9.95 16.83 -9.77
C GLU A 125 11.14 15.88 -9.92
N LEU A 126 11.22 15.22 -11.06
CA LEU A 126 12.34 14.40 -11.48
C LEU A 126 12.69 14.74 -12.93
N ASP A 127 13.91 15.19 -13.18
CA ASP A 127 14.41 15.59 -14.51
C ASP A 127 13.53 16.65 -15.22
N GLY A 128 12.90 17.55 -14.44
CA GLY A 128 12.02 18.58 -14.96
C GLY A 128 10.58 18.14 -15.23
N GLU A 129 10.26 16.88 -14.97
CA GLU A 129 8.91 16.34 -15.11
C GLU A 129 8.28 16.01 -13.75
N ARG A 130 6.94 16.05 -13.71
CA ARG A 130 6.20 15.64 -12.52
C ARG A 130 6.20 14.12 -12.39
N GLU A 131 6.77 13.64 -11.29
CA GLU A 131 6.80 12.23 -10.92
C GLU A 131 5.94 12.00 -9.67
N GLN A 132 5.17 10.93 -9.65
CA GLN A 132 4.39 10.53 -8.49
C GLN A 132 5.08 9.40 -7.73
N VAL A 133 5.49 9.69 -6.50
CA VAL A 133 6.07 8.72 -5.57
C VAL A 133 4.98 8.21 -4.63
N THR A 134 4.85 6.89 -4.49
CA THR A 134 3.96 6.27 -3.51
C THR A 134 4.71 6.07 -2.20
N HIS A 135 4.36 6.83 -1.16
CA HIS A 135 4.90 6.62 0.17
C HIS A 135 4.25 5.41 0.84
N LEU A 136 5.07 4.47 1.29
CA LEU A 136 4.64 3.30 2.07
C LEU A 136 4.41 3.76 3.51
N GLY A 137 3.26 4.33 3.76
CA GLY A 137 2.96 4.99 5.02
C GLY A 137 2.81 4.04 6.21
N LEU A 138 2.00 4.44 7.17
CA LEU A 138 1.86 3.74 8.44
C LEU A 138 1.04 2.45 8.30
N VAL A 139 1.59 1.36 8.85
CA VAL A 139 0.87 0.09 9.04
C VAL A 139 0.66 -0.14 10.52
N MET A 140 -0.56 -0.41 10.91
CA MET A 140 -0.91 -0.80 12.28
C MET A 140 -1.79 -2.05 12.28
N VAL A 141 -1.53 -2.93 13.23
CA VAL A 141 -2.24 -4.20 13.41
C VAL A 141 -2.57 -4.34 14.90
N ASP A 142 -3.81 -4.67 15.22
CA ASP A 142 -4.21 -5.02 16.56
C ASP A 142 -3.31 -6.14 17.11
N PRO A 143 -2.68 -5.97 18.29
CA PRO A 143 -1.81 -6.97 18.87
C PRO A 143 -2.43 -8.37 18.98
N GLU A 144 -3.75 -8.46 19.19
CA GLU A 144 -4.47 -9.73 19.33
C GLU A 144 -4.51 -10.56 18.04
N VAL A 145 -4.31 -9.92 16.87
CA VAL A 145 -4.33 -10.58 15.55
C VAL A 145 -2.98 -10.56 14.84
N GLN A 146 -1.92 -10.15 15.55
CA GLN A 146 -0.57 -10.21 15.00
C GLN A 146 -0.16 -11.66 14.71
N GLY A 147 0.65 -11.86 13.65
CA GLY A 147 1.09 -13.20 13.23
C GLY A 147 0.09 -13.98 12.39
N GLN A 148 -1.12 -13.49 12.14
CA GLN A 148 -2.13 -14.15 11.29
C GLN A 148 -1.89 -13.96 9.78
N GLY A 149 -0.72 -13.48 9.37
CA GLY A 149 -0.35 -13.35 7.96
C GLY A 149 -1.05 -12.21 7.22
N LEU A 150 -1.44 -11.13 7.92
CA LEU A 150 -2.10 -9.98 7.32
C LEU A 150 -1.14 -9.05 6.55
N SER A 151 0.16 -9.19 6.74
CA SER A 151 1.17 -8.31 6.17
C SER A 151 1.14 -8.26 4.64
N TRP A 152 0.89 -9.41 3.97
CA TRP A 152 0.79 -9.43 2.52
C TRP A 152 -0.40 -8.61 1.98
N VAL A 153 -1.51 -8.59 2.70
CA VAL A 153 -2.66 -7.74 2.33
C VAL A 153 -2.32 -6.27 2.52
N LEU A 154 -1.75 -5.93 3.69
CA LEU A 154 -1.49 -4.55 4.07
C LEU A 154 -0.39 -3.90 3.20
N TYR A 155 0.70 -4.61 2.91
CA TYR A 155 1.82 -4.05 2.15
C TYR A 155 1.71 -4.29 0.65
N GLY A 156 1.18 -5.41 0.21
CA GLY A 156 1.29 -5.82 -1.18
C GLY A 156 0.04 -5.69 -2.00
N LEU A 157 -1.13 -6.02 -1.46
CA LEU A 157 -2.35 -6.05 -2.27
C LEU A 157 -2.65 -4.68 -2.88
N THR A 158 -2.65 -3.62 -2.08
CA THR A 158 -2.94 -2.26 -2.55
C THR A 158 -1.89 -1.78 -3.56
N THR A 159 -0.60 -2.02 -3.26
CA THR A 159 0.50 -1.66 -4.15
C THR A 159 0.39 -2.42 -5.49
N LEU A 160 0.02 -3.70 -5.45
CA LEU A 160 -0.20 -4.52 -6.65
C LEU A 160 -1.41 -4.02 -7.46
N VAL A 161 -2.51 -3.65 -6.80
CA VAL A 161 -3.69 -3.06 -7.45
C VAL A 161 -3.33 -1.78 -8.19
N LEU A 162 -2.61 -0.87 -7.52
CA LEU A 162 -2.16 0.39 -8.12
C LEU A 162 -1.23 0.14 -9.30
N PHE A 163 -0.22 -0.72 -9.13
CA PHE A 163 0.73 -1.08 -10.18
C PHE A 163 0.04 -1.69 -11.41
N ALA A 164 -0.89 -2.60 -11.17
CA ALA A 164 -1.66 -3.22 -12.24
C ALA A 164 -2.56 -2.20 -12.97
N ARG A 165 -3.26 -1.31 -12.22
CA ARG A 165 -4.12 -0.25 -12.78
C ARG A 165 -3.32 0.70 -13.68
N ASP A 166 -2.13 1.06 -13.25
CA ASP A 166 -1.27 1.99 -13.98
C ASP A 166 -0.50 1.35 -15.13
N GLY A 167 -0.89 0.16 -15.49
CA GLY A 167 -0.37 -0.46 -16.69
C GLY A 167 0.93 -1.21 -16.51
N LEU A 168 1.26 -1.65 -15.29
CA LEU A 168 2.51 -2.32 -14.94
C LEU A 168 3.75 -1.47 -15.28
N ARG A 169 3.59 -0.15 -15.23
CA ARG A 169 4.70 0.78 -15.41
C ARG A 169 5.49 0.89 -14.13
N PRO A 170 6.82 0.85 -14.17
CA PRO A 170 7.63 1.07 -12.99
C PRO A 170 7.27 2.39 -12.31
N LYS A 171 7.13 2.37 -10.97
CA LYS A 171 6.81 3.54 -10.15
C LYS A 171 7.77 3.65 -8.99
N TRP A 172 8.05 4.88 -8.60
CA TRP A 172 8.81 5.15 -7.41
C TRP A 172 7.97 4.93 -6.15
N ILE A 173 8.62 4.32 -5.16
CA ILE A 173 8.10 4.22 -3.80
C ILE A 173 9.08 4.91 -2.84
N SER A 174 8.56 5.38 -1.72
CA SER A 174 9.37 5.81 -0.58
C SER A 174 8.89 5.17 0.71
N ASN A 175 9.79 5.05 1.66
CA ASN A 175 9.51 4.55 3.00
C ASN A 175 10.34 5.35 4.00
N VAL A 176 9.75 5.71 5.13
CA VAL A 176 10.45 6.36 6.25
C VAL A 176 10.29 5.47 7.47
N THR A 177 11.39 5.02 8.06
CA THR A 177 11.33 4.08 9.18
C THR A 177 12.62 4.04 9.99
N GLN A 178 12.49 3.74 11.29
CA GLN A 178 13.57 3.31 12.17
C GLN A 178 13.52 1.80 12.46
N VAL A 179 12.51 1.08 11.92
CA VAL A 179 12.22 -0.32 12.27
C VAL A 179 12.97 -1.26 11.32
N PRO A 180 13.96 -2.05 11.80
CA PRO A 180 14.75 -2.94 10.97
C PRO A 180 13.94 -3.94 10.15
N ALA A 181 12.84 -4.48 10.72
CA ALA A 181 11.94 -5.39 10.00
C ALA A 181 11.30 -4.73 8.77
N VAL A 182 10.88 -3.46 8.88
CA VAL A 182 10.28 -2.69 7.77
C VAL A 182 11.35 -2.31 6.75
N PHE A 183 12.52 -1.86 7.23
CA PHE A 183 13.66 -1.52 6.39
C PHE A 183 14.08 -2.70 5.50
N GLY A 184 14.25 -3.90 6.10
CA GLY A 184 14.63 -5.11 5.38
C GLY A 184 13.55 -5.57 4.42
N MET A 185 12.26 -5.52 4.82
CA MET A 185 11.13 -5.84 3.95
C MET A 185 11.15 -4.99 2.67
N VAL A 186 11.40 -3.69 2.78
CA VAL A 186 11.50 -2.80 1.61
C VAL A 186 12.66 -3.21 0.71
N CYS A 187 13.86 -3.48 1.29
CA CYS A 187 15.03 -3.92 0.54
C CYS A 187 14.80 -5.24 -0.21
N GLU A 188 14.02 -6.17 0.36
CA GLU A 188 13.75 -7.47 -0.26
C GLU A 188 12.64 -7.43 -1.31
N THR A 189 11.65 -6.55 -1.13
CA THR A 189 10.44 -6.52 -1.95
C THR A 189 10.61 -5.68 -3.21
N PHE A 190 11.17 -4.48 -3.07
CA PHE A 190 11.26 -3.52 -4.16
C PHE A 190 12.58 -3.61 -4.93
N SER A 191 12.63 -3.01 -6.10
CA SER A 191 13.82 -2.92 -6.94
C SER A 191 14.50 -1.57 -6.74
N ASP A 192 15.81 -1.50 -7.04
CA ASP A 192 16.58 -0.25 -7.00
C ASP A 192 16.46 0.50 -5.67
N VAL A 193 16.52 -0.24 -4.55
CA VAL A 193 16.32 0.35 -3.22
C VAL A 193 17.60 1.00 -2.72
N PHE A 194 17.52 2.28 -2.36
CA PHE A 194 18.58 3.01 -1.67
C PHE A 194 17.98 3.83 -0.48
N PRO A 195 18.64 3.86 0.70
CA PRO A 195 19.80 3.06 1.08
C PRO A 195 19.46 1.58 1.34
N SER A 196 20.43 0.73 1.17
CA SER A 196 20.35 -0.69 1.43
C SER A 196 21.77 -1.25 1.73
N PRO A 197 21.92 -2.25 2.63
CA PRO A 197 23.22 -2.89 2.90
C PRO A 197 23.65 -3.84 1.77
N ARG A 198 22.83 -4.08 0.77
CA ARG A 198 23.12 -4.98 -0.33
C ARG A 198 24.32 -4.48 -1.14
N ALA A 199 25.19 -5.39 -1.56
CA ALA A 199 26.41 -5.06 -2.30
C ALA A 199 26.15 -4.39 -3.67
N ASP A 200 24.97 -4.62 -4.26
CA ASP A 200 24.53 -4.05 -5.53
C ASP A 200 23.82 -2.71 -5.38
N ALA A 201 23.49 -2.28 -4.16
CA ALA A 201 22.81 -1.00 -3.92
C ALA A 201 23.70 0.19 -4.31
N ARG A 202 23.12 1.12 -5.05
CA ARG A 202 23.80 2.36 -5.49
C ARG A 202 22.86 3.54 -5.37
N GLN A 203 23.39 4.65 -4.87
CA GLN A 203 22.69 5.92 -4.95
C GLN A 203 22.77 6.44 -6.40
N SER A 204 21.62 6.68 -7.02
CA SER A 204 21.54 7.35 -8.30
C SER A 204 21.21 8.83 -8.13
N PHE A 205 21.37 9.61 -9.19
CA PHE A 205 20.98 11.02 -9.20
C PHE A 205 19.45 11.16 -9.01
N ALA A 206 18.66 10.24 -9.58
CA ALA A 206 17.22 10.21 -9.37
C ALA A 206 16.85 10.03 -7.89
N HIS A 207 17.53 9.13 -7.16
CA HIS A 207 17.33 8.97 -5.72
C HIS A 207 17.54 10.30 -4.98
N LEU A 208 18.62 11.02 -5.28
CA LEU A 208 18.94 12.28 -4.62
C LEU A 208 17.92 13.38 -4.93
N GLN A 209 17.50 13.52 -6.20
CA GLN A 209 16.48 14.50 -6.59
C GLN A 209 15.15 14.22 -5.89
N LEU A 210 14.69 12.97 -5.91
CA LEU A 210 13.45 12.56 -5.26
C LEU A 210 13.50 12.77 -3.75
N ALA A 211 14.61 12.38 -3.08
CA ALA A 211 14.77 12.58 -1.63
C ALA A 211 14.69 14.05 -1.26
N ARG A 212 15.39 14.94 -1.98
CA ARG A 212 15.31 16.38 -1.80
C ARG A 212 13.90 16.93 -1.99
N GLY A 213 13.23 16.50 -3.06
CA GLY A 213 11.85 16.89 -3.34
C GLY A 213 10.88 16.47 -2.25
N ILE A 214 10.98 15.23 -1.79
CA ILE A 214 10.16 14.67 -0.70
C ILE A 214 10.42 15.45 0.60
N MET A 215 11.66 15.62 1.00
CA MET A 215 11.99 16.32 2.24
C MET A 215 11.59 17.80 2.21
N ARG A 216 11.67 18.44 1.07
CA ARG A 216 11.27 19.85 0.92
C ARG A 216 9.75 20.03 0.95
N LEU A 217 8.98 19.15 0.31
CA LEU A 217 7.56 19.39 0.02
C LEU A 217 6.61 18.48 0.84
N HIS A 218 7.08 17.32 1.30
CA HIS A 218 6.21 16.27 1.78
C HIS A 218 6.59 15.68 3.15
N ARG A 219 7.57 16.23 3.86
CA ARG A 219 8.01 15.72 5.18
C ARG A 219 6.87 15.57 6.19
N ALA A 220 5.90 16.48 6.16
CA ALA A 220 4.73 16.43 7.03
C ALA A 220 3.81 15.22 6.77
N VAL A 221 3.89 14.56 5.59
CA VAL A 221 3.11 13.37 5.24
C VAL A 221 3.42 12.22 6.19
N PHE A 222 4.67 12.11 6.61
CA PHE A 222 5.15 11.06 7.52
C PHE A 222 5.48 11.58 8.93
N GLY A 223 4.95 12.76 9.30
CA GLY A 223 5.03 13.28 10.65
C GLY A 223 6.40 13.83 11.03
N VAL A 224 7.19 14.30 10.07
CA VAL A 224 8.48 14.95 10.26
C VAL A 224 8.29 16.46 10.27
N GLY A 225 8.78 17.14 11.30
CA GLY A 225 8.72 18.59 11.45
C GLY A 225 9.76 19.33 10.61
N ASP A 226 9.64 20.65 10.57
CA ASP A 226 10.53 21.50 9.77
C ASP A 226 11.94 21.60 10.34
N GLU A 227 12.10 21.39 11.65
CA GLU A 227 13.37 21.36 12.38
C GLU A 227 14.21 20.11 12.12
N ALA A 228 13.61 19.05 11.59
CA ALA A 228 14.32 17.81 11.28
C ALA A 228 15.36 18.01 10.18
N GLY A 229 16.57 17.53 10.43
CA GLY A 229 17.66 17.54 9.46
C GLY A 229 17.57 16.39 8.48
N PHE A 230 18.28 16.49 7.36
CA PHE A 230 18.39 15.39 6.38
C PHE A 230 19.83 15.22 5.89
N ASP A 231 20.41 14.05 6.16
CA ASP A 231 21.72 13.62 5.64
C ASP A 231 21.54 12.99 4.26
N GLU A 232 21.81 13.76 3.21
CA GLU A 232 21.64 13.34 1.81
C GLU A 232 22.60 12.22 1.37
N LYS A 233 23.71 12.02 2.08
CA LYS A 233 24.65 10.95 1.77
C LYS A 233 24.17 9.60 2.31
N ARG A 234 23.58 9.62 3.51
CA ARG A 234 23.11 8.42 4.20
C ARG A 234 21.61 8.20 4.05
N PHE A 235 20.88 9.20 3.56
CA PHE A 235 19.42 9.24 3.52
C PHE A 235 18.79 9.06 4.91
N VAL A 236 19.40 9.72 5.90
CA VAL A 236 18.94 9.70 7.28
C VAL A 236 18.29 11.04 7.63
N ILE A 237 17.06 10.96 8.14
CA ILE A 237 16.33 12.08 8.72
C ILE A 237 16.68 12.13 10.20
N THR A 238 17.27 13.21 10.67
CA THR A 238 17.59 13.39 12.09
C THR A 238 16.47 14.12 12.80
N ASP A 239 16.20 13.77 14.06
CA ASP A 239 15.07 14.33 14.83
C ASP A 239 13.72 14.17 14.07
N ALA A 240 13.44 12.96 13.55
CA ALA A 240 12.33 12.73 12.66
C ALA A 240 10.95 12.85 13.34
N TYR A 241 10.86 12.72 14.67
CA TYR A 241 9.62 12.60 15.41
C TYR A 241 9.12 13.93 16.01
N THR A 242 9.15 14.99 15.23
CA THR A 242 8.83 16.36 15.68
C THR A 242 7.53 16.91 15.08
N GLY A 243 6.97 16.22 14.08
CA GLY A 243 5.75 16.63 13.37
C GLY A 243 4.45 15.98 13.84
N GLY A 244 4.35 15.61 15.13
CA GLY A 244 3.16 14.94 15.70
C GLY A 244 3.21 13.42 15.63
N SER A 245 4.38 12.84 15.39
CA SER A 245 4.65 11.39 15.31
C SER A 245 5.40 10.83 16.52
N ASP A 246 5.59 11.62 17.59
CA ASP A 246 6.40 11.29 18.75
C ASP A 246 6.08 9.92 19.37
N ALA A 247 4.81 9.55 19.40
CA ALA A 247 4.37 8.27 19.95
C ALA A 247 4.80 7.04 19.12
N LEU A 248 5.29 7.24 17.89
CA LEU A 248 5.81 6.17 17.03
C LEU A 248 7.29 5.90 17.26
N LYS A 249 8.01 6.80 17.93
CA LYS A 249 9.43 6.63 18.25
C LYS A 249 9.65 5.38 19.10
N LYS A 250 10.62 4.56 18.71
CA LYS A 250 11.00 3.33 19.41
C LYS A 250 12.50 3.36 19.74
N SER A 251 12.88 2.68 20.81
CA SER A 251 14.29 2.32 20.98
C SER A 251 14.67 1.16 20.07
N TYR A 252 15.97 1.00 19.81
CA TYR A 252 16.45 -0.13 18.99
C TYR A 252 16.00 -1.48 19.55
N ASP A 253 16.06 -1.65 20.89
CA ASP A 253 15.73 -2.93 21.52
C ASP A 253 14.26 -3.33 21.37
N VAL A 254 13.35 -2.34 21.35
CA VAL A 254 11.91 -2.57 21.21
C VAL A 254 11.48 -2.65 19.73
N ALA A 255 12.24 -2.04 18.83
CA ALA A 255 11.91 -2.07 17.41
C ALA A 255 11.97 -3.51 16.85
N PRO A 256 10.94 -4.01 16.15
CA PRO A 256 10.94 -5.32 15.53
C PRO A 256 12.15 -5.53 14.62
N LYS A 257 12.84 -6.66 14.81
CA LYS A 257 14.03 -7.04 14.05
C LYS A 257 13.65 -7.80 12.79
N HIS A 258 14.47 -7.64 11.77
CA HIS A 258 14.38 -8.46 10.56
C HIS A 258 15.05 -9.82 10.80
N ARG A 259 14.59 -10.86 10.10
CA ARG A 259 15.17 -12.21 10.16
C ARG A 259 16.63 -12.28 9.66
N ASP A 260 16.99 -11.38 8.74
CA ASP A 260 18.36 -11.24 8.23
C ASP A 260 19.05 -10.11 8.98
N GLU A 261 20.11 -10.46 9.71
CA GLU A 261 20.85 -9.57 10.61
C GLU A 261 21.49 -8.38 9.88
N GLN A 262 21.83 -8.49 8.60
CA GLN A 262 22.44 -7.40 7.85
C GLN A 262 21.60 -6.10 7.90
N TYR A 263 20.25 -6.23 7.95
CA TYR A 263 19.35 -5.07 8.03
C TYR A 263 19.27 -4.51 9.46
N ASN A 264 19.36 -5.37 10.46
CA ASN A 264 19.43 -4.97 11.86
C ASN A 264 20.71 -4.18 12.12
N ASP A 265 21.85 -4.72 11.68
CA ASP A 265 23.17 -4.11 11.81
C ASP A 265 23.24 -2.76 11.06
N PHE A 266 22.64 -2.68 9.87
CA PHE A 266 22.56 -1.42 9.14
C PHE A 266 21.84 -0.36 9.95
N CYS A 267 20.63 -0.65 10.45
CA CYS A 267 19.85 0.29 11.24
C CYS A 267 20.55 0.67 12.55
N ALA A 268 21.16 -0.30 13.24
CA ALA A 268 21.92 -0.05 14.48
C ALA A 268 23.12 0.89 14.26
N ARG A 269 23.82 0.76 13.13
CA ARG A 269 24.98 1.57 12.80
C ARG A 269 24.61 2.96 12.28
N GLU A 270 23.57 3.05 11.46
CA GLU A 270 23.24 4.30 10.74
C GLU A 270 22.32 5.24 11.52
N LEU A 271 21.50 4.73 12.45
CA LEU A 271 20.45 5.50 13.11
C LEU A 271 20.77 5.76 14.58
N ASN A 272 20.59 7.00 15.02
CA ASN A 272 20.61 7.34 16.45
C ASN A 272 19.17 7.27 17.00
N TYR A 273 18.83 6.16 17.60
CA TYR A 273 17.51 5.90 18.18
C TYR A 273 17.16 6.82 19.36
N VAL A 274 18.16 7.30 20.10
CA VAL A 274 17.94 8.24 21.21
C VAL A 274 17.51 9.61 20.67
N ARG A 275 18.18 10.09 19.62
CA ARG A 275 17.78 11.31 18.92
C ARG A 275 16.43 11.12 18.21
N GLY A 276 16.15 9.97 17.68
CA GLY A 276 14.96 9.67 16.90
C GLY A 276 15.21 9.85 15.40
N ASP A 277 16.23 9.16 14.89
CA ASP A 277 16.52 9.16 13.48
C ASP A 277 15.64 8.14 12.74
N ASP A 278 15.28 8.49 11.51
CA ASP A 278 14.65 7.60 10.55
C ASP A 278 15.47 7.51 9.27
N VAL A 279 15.38 6.39 8.58
CA VAL A 279 15.92 6.26 7.23
C VAL A 279 14.83 6.55 6.21
N LEU A 280 15.12 7.40 5.22
CA LEU A 280 14.31 7.58 4.02
C LEU A 280 14.80 6.63 2.94
N GLN A 281 14.04 5.57 2.67
CA GLN A 281 14.31 4.66 1.55
C GLN A 281 13.53 5.09 0.32
N LEU A 282 14.18 4.98 -0.84
CA LEU A 282 13.56 5.09 -2.16
C LEU A 282 13.79 3.80 -2.93
N GLY A 283 12.84 3.39 -3.72
CA GLY A 283 12.92 2.20 -4.54
C GLY A 283 11.88 2.23 -5.65
N ARG A 284 11.77 1.13 -6.38
CA ARG A 284 10.82 1.00 -7.48
C ARG A 284 9.94 -0.24 -7.32
N ILE A 285 8.64 -0.09 -7.57
CA ILE A 285 7.81 -1.23 -7.91
C ILE A 285 7.90 -1.46 -9.41
N ASP A 286 8.32 -2.66 -9.79
CA ASP A 286 8.40 -3.15 -11.15
C ASP A 286 7.97 -4.61 -11.24
N LEU A 287 8.00 -5.20 -12.42
CA LEU A 287 7.62 -6.61 -12.61
C LEU A 287 8.52 -7.57 -11.82
N ALA A 288 9.81 -7.26 -11.68
CA ALA A 288 10.73 -8.11 -10.92
C ALA A 288 10.45 -8.04 -9.42
N GLY A 289 10.20 -6.84 -8.87
CA GLY A 289 9.76 -6.64 -7.49
C GLY A 289 8.41 -7.30 -7.21
N ALA A 290 7.43 -7.09 -8.09
CA ALA A 290 6.12 -7.73 -7.97
C ALA A 290 6.22 -9.27 -7.96
N ARG A 291 7.07 -9.85 -8.82
CA ARG A 291 7.33 -11.30 -8.83
C ARG A 291 7.96 -11.79 -7.52
N ARG A 292 9.00 -11.08 -7.02
CA ARG A 292 9.62 -11.43 -5.73
C ARG A 292 8.61 -11.42 -4.60
N TYR A 293 7.78 -10.37 -4.54
CA TYR A 293 6.72 -10.24 -3.55
C TYR A 293 5.73 -11.41 -3.61
N LEU A 294 5.21 -11.73 -4.80
CA LEU A 294 4.29 -12.85 -4.99
C LEU A 294 4.87 -14.20 -4.57
N GLN A 295 6.19 -14.39 -4.75
CA GLN A 295 6.87 -15.63 -4.42
C GLN A 295 7.19 -15.77 -2.93
N ARG A 296 7.44 -14.67 -2.23
CA ARG A 296 7.96 -14.70 -0.85
C ARG A 296 6.90 -14.42 0.20
N GLU A 297 6.00 -13.47 -0.09
CA GLU A 297 5.09 -12.94 0.92
C GLU A 297 3.66 -13.47 0.77
N VAL A 298 3.25 -13.81 -0.45
CA VAL A 298 1.87 -14.24 -0.71
C VAL A 298 1.70 -15.72 -0.38
N PRO A 299 0.76 -16.10 0.51
CA PRO A 299 0.47 -17.49 0.79
C PRO A 299 0.12 -18.26 -0.49
N THR A 300 0.68 -19.47 -0.63
CA THR A 300 0.47 -20.31 -1.83
C THR A 300 -1.01 -20.56 -2.14
N GLY A 301 -1.84 -20.62 -1.11
CA GLY A 301 -3.30 -20.77 -1.25
C GLY A 301 -4.00 -19.57 -1.90
N SER A 302 -3.37 -18.39 -1.89
CA SER A 302 -3.90 -17.15 -2.50
C SER A 302 -3.45 -16.97 -3.95
N LEU A 303 -2.40 -17.66 -4.39
CA LEU A 303 -1.85 -17.54 -5.75
C LEU A 303 -2.85 -17.86 -6.86
N PRO A 304 -3.71 -18.90 -6.78
CA PRO A 304 -4.72 -19.16 -7.81
C PRO A 304 -5.71 -18.01 -7.98
N ALA A 305 -6.14 -17.37 -6.89
CA ALA A 305 -7.04 -16.22 -6.92
C ALA A 305 -6.37 -15.00 -7.55
N LEU A 306 -5.10 -14.72 -7.22
CA LEU A 306 -4.31 -13.66 -7.82
C LEU A 306 -4.02 -13.91 -9.31
N PHE A 307 -3.75 -15.17 -9.68
CA PHE A 307 -3.59 -15.55 -11.09
C PHE A 307 -4.88 -15.34 -11.88
N ALA A 308 -6.03 -15.78 -11.34
CA ALA A 308 -7.34 -15.56 -11.98
C ALA A 308 -7.65 -14.06 -12.11
N ALA A 309 -7.36 -13.26 -11.11
CA ALA A 309 -7.49 -11.81 -11.16
C ALA A 309 -6.59 -11.21 -12.25
N SER A 310 -5.33 -11.61 -12.31
CA SER A 310 -4.39 -11.15 -13.35
C SER A 310 -4.85 -11.54 -14.76
N ALA A 311 -5.40 -12.74 -14.94
CA ALA A 311 -5.97 -13.18 -16.21
C ALA A 311 -7.19 -12.35 -16.63
N VAL A 312 -8.08 -12.00 -15.68
CA VAL A 312 -9.20 -11.08 -15.93
C VAL A 312 -8.70 -9.72 -16.36
N LEU A 313 -7.63 -9.19 -15.74
CA LEU A 313 -7.03 -7.93 -16.13
C LEU A 313 -6.44 -7.94 -17.54
N ALA A 314 -5.70 -9.01 -17.88
CA ALA A 314 -5.15 -9.16 -19.21
C ALA A 314 -6.27 -9.24 -20.27
N LEU A 315 -7.32 -10.00 -19.98
CA LEU A 315 -8.49 -10.12 -20.86
C LEU A 315 -9.22 -8.79 -21.03
N GLN A 316 -9.38 -8.03 -19.93
CA GLN A 316 -9.95 -6.68 -19.96
C GLN A 316 -9.16 -5.74 -20.87
N ARG A 317 -7.83 -5.72 -20.76
CA ARG A 317 -6.98 -4.91 -21.61
C ARG A 317 -7.06 -5.23 -23.08
N LEU A 318 -7.34 -6.50 -23.43
CA LEU A 318 -7.50 -6.94 -24.80
C LEU A 318 -8.92 -6.66 -25.32
N ILE A 319 -9.94 -6.89 -24.51
CA ILE A 319 -11.35 -6.83 -24.94
C ILE A 319 -11.93 -5.42 -24.82
N LEU A 320 -11.65 -4.69 -23.74
CA LEU A 320 -12.23 -3.34 -23.55
C LEU A 320 -11.90 -2.36 -24.67
N PRO A 321 -10.68 -2.28 -25.21
CA PRO A 321 -10.42 -1.44 -26.37
C PRO A 321 -11.31 -1.78 -27.57
N VAL A 322 -11.55 -3.07 -27.83
CA VAL A 322 -12.41 -3.52 -28.93
C VAL A 322 -13.87 -3.19 -28.65
N MET A 323 -14.35 -3.41 -27.43
CA MET A 323 -15.72 -3.06 -27.03
C MET A 323 -15.94 -1.54 -27.08
N HIS A 324 -15.00 -0.74 -26.58
CA HIS A 324 -15.09 0.72 -26.64
C HIS A 324 -14.99 1.23 -28.08
N TRP A 325 -14.24 0.55 -28.94
CA TRP A 325 -14.20 0.84 -30.36
C TRP A 325 -15.57 0.66 -31.05
N MET A 326 -16.33 -0.34 -30.61
CA MET A 326 -17.67 -0.63 -31.12
C MET A 326 -18.76 0.24 -30.50
N ASP A 327 -18.48 0.93 -29.36
CA ASP A 327 -19.43 1.80 -28.67
C ASP A 327 -19.39 3.22 -29.26
N ASP A 328 -20.38 3.56 -30.08
CA ASP A 328 -20.50 4.86 -30.73
C ASP A 328 -20.82 6.02 -29.75
N THR A 329 -21.23 5.73 -28.52
CA THR A 329 -21.58 6.74 -27.52
C THR A 329 -20.37 7.29 -26.78
N ARG A 330 -19.20 6.64 -26.88
CA ARG A 330 -17.96 7.00 -26.17
C ARG A 330 -16.86 7.45 -27.11
N THR A 331 -16.09 8.44 -26.66
CA THR A 331 -14.83 8.84 -27.30
C THR A 331 -13.71 7.92 -26.83
N PHE A 332 -12.96 7.35 -27.77
CA PHE A 332 -11.83 6.47 -27.48
C PHE A 332 -10.51 7.09 -27.96
N GLY A 333 -10.00 8.08 -27.21
CA GLY A 333 -8.72 8.73 -27.46
C GLY A 333 -8.48 9.08 -28.95
N THR A 334 -7.25 8.93 -29.40
CA THR A 334 -6.83 9.18 -30.78
C THR A 334 -7.16 8.04 -31.73
N LEU A 335 -7.57 6.88 -31.24
CA LEU A 335 -7.86 5.70 -32.05
C LEU A 335 -9.23 5.76 -32.74
N ARG A 336 -10.14 6.56 -32.21
CA ARG A 336 -11.46 6.78 -32.80
C ARG A 336 -11.78 8.26 -32.85
N PRO A 337 -11.84 8.88 -34.04
CA PRO A 337 -12.22 10.28 -34.16
C PRO A 337 -13.62 10.50 -33.60
N ARG A 338 -13.81 11.56 -32.84
CA ARG A 338 -15.12 11.98 -32.37
C ARG A 338 -15.99 12.24 -33.59
N ARG A 339 -17.12 11.55 -33.73
CA ARG A 339 -18.14 11.97 -34.71
C ARG A 339 -18.55 13.40 -34.29
N GLY A 340 -18.29 14.36 -35.15
CA GLY A 340 -18.75 15.73 -34.93
C GLY A 340 -20.25 15.69 -34.66
N SER A 341 -20.67 16.29 -33.57
CA SER A 341 -22.09 16.58 -33.35
C SER A 341 -22.52 17.46 -34.54
N GLY A 342 -23.11 16.84 -35.56
CA GLY A 342 -23.78 17.60 -36.63
C GLY A 342 -24.79 18.52 -35.98
N ARG A 343 -24.64 19.81 -36.20
CA ARG A 343 -25.63 20.83 -35.89
C ARG A 343 -26.85 20.62 -36.76
#